data_d1d715827a9ae5d07a4050f84bdff831
#
_entry.id   d1d715827a9ae5d07a4050f84bdff831
#
_cell.length_a   1.000
_cell.length_b   1.000
_cell.length_c   1.000
_cell.angle_alpha   90.00
_cell.angle_beta   90.00
_cell.angle_gamma   90.00
#
_symmetry.space_group_name_H-M   'P 1'
#
loop_
_entity.id
_entity.type
_entity.pdbx_description
1 polymer ?
#
loop_
_entity_poly.entity_id
_entity_poly.type
_entity_poly.pdbx_seq_one_letter_code
_entity_poly.pdbx_strand_id
1 'polypeptide(L)' 'EYEGQLIQGIIDLYFEEDGELVIVDYKTDRVMKGKAGEKELVKRYAIQLDYYAKALAQLTGKTVKEKIIYSFALEKEIMC' A
#
# COMPACT_ATOMS: atom_id res chain seq x y z
N GLU A 1 -8.98 16.84 8.77
CA GLU A 1 -7.83 17.49 8.80
C GLU A 1 -6.79 17.02 7.80
N TYR A 2 -5.59 17.01 8.16
CA TYR A 2 -4.58 16.60 7.20
C TYR A 2 -4.70 15.12 6.84
N GLU A 3 -5.34 14.31 7.67
CA GLU A 3 -5.54 12.90 7.35
C GLU A 3 -6.36 12.72 6.09
N GLY A 4 -7.39 13.56 5.92
CA GLY A 4 -8.19 13.46 4.72
C GLY A 4 -7.39 13.78 3.47
N GLN A 5 -6.53 14.81 3.56
CA GLN A 5 -5.68 15.16 2.45
C GLN A 5 -4.64 14.07 2.17
N LEU A 6 -4.10 13.48 3.23
CA LEU A 6 -3.10 12.43 3.10
C LEU A 6 -3.66 11.24 2.34
N ILE A 7 -4.85 10.81 2.70
CA ILE A 7 -5.45 9.66 2.04
C ILE A 7 -5.77 9.96 0.58
N GLN A 8 -6.37 11.11 0.31
CA GLN A 8 -6.75 11.44 -1.05
C GLN A 8 -5.55 11.66 -1.96
N GLY A 9 -4.44 12.14 -1.40
CA GLY A 9 -3.29 12.46 -2.21
C GLY A 9 -2.26 11.36 -2.32
N ILE A 10 -2.31 10.36 -1.45
CA ILE A 10 -1.20 9.43 -1.30
C ILE A 10 -1.59 7.99 -1.55
N ILE A 11 -2.75 7.55 -1.05
CA ILE A 11 -3.21 6.19 -1.27
C ILE A 11 -3.89 6.11 -2.63
N ASP A 12 -3.34 5.29 -3.51
CA ASP A 12 -3.86 5.19 -4.87
C ASP A 12 -5.21 4.52 -4.90
N LEU A 13 -5.38 3.46 -4.12
CA LEU A 13 -6.62 2.71 -4.12
C LEU A 13 -6.79 2.01 -2.78
N TYR A 14 -8.00 2.03 -2.27
CA TYR A 14 -8.33 1.11 -1.18
C TYR A 14 -9.78 0.68 -1.34
N PHE A 15 -10.10 -0.48 -0.81
CA PHE A 15 -11.46 -1.01 -0.91
C PHE A 15 -11.72 -1.90 0.31
N GLU A 16 -12.99 -2.16 0.52
CA GLU A 16 -13.42 -3.00 1.65
C GLU A 16 -13.66 -4.42 1.17
N GLU A 17 -13.19 -5.38 1.97
CA GLU A 17 -13.38 -6.79 1.69
C GLU A 17 -13.62 -7.49 3.02
N ASP A 18 -14.77 -8.13 3.16
CA ASP A 18 -15.16 -8.87 4.37
C ASP A 18 -15.09 -7.98 5.62
N GLY A 19 -15.49 -6.72 5.48
CA GLY A 19 -15.54 -5.80 6.61
C GLY A 19 -14.20 -5.16 6.96
N GLU A 20 -13.15 -5.50 6.24
CA GLU A 20 -11.83 -4.94 6.47
C GLU A 20 -11.32 -4.26 5.20
N LEU A 21 -10.25 -3.50 5.32
CA LEU A 21 -9.75 -2.69 4.21
C LEU A 21 -8.50 -3.29 3.60
N VAL A 22 -8.38 -3.11 2.30
CA VAL A 22 -7.19 -3.48 1.54
C VAL A 22 -6.66 -2.22 0.87
N ILE A 23 -5.36 -1.96 1.01
CA ILE A 23 -4.71 -0.84 0.36
C ILE A 23 -3.87 -1.36 -0.80
N VAL A 24 -3.98 -0.71 -1.95
CA VAL A 24 -3.15 -1.01 -3.11
C VAL A 24 -2.42 0.26 -3.51
N ASP A 25 -1.10 0.17 -3.63
CA ASP A 25 -0.27 1.28 -4.01
C ASP A 25 0.49 0.89 -5.28
N TYR A 26 0.33 1.69 -6.33
CA TYR A 26 0.96 1.41 -7.62
C TYR A 26 2.34 2.06 -7.67
N LYS A 27 3.34 1.28 -8.03
CA LYS A 27 4.72 1.78 -8.10
C LYS A 27 5.31 1.53 -9.47
N THR A 28 5.99 2.54 -10.00
CA THR A 28 6.65 2.44 -11.29
C THR A 28 8.16 2.29 -11.14
N ASP A 29 8.65 2.13 -9.91
CA ASP A 29 10.07 1.98 -9.63
C ASP A 29 10.65 0.84 -10.44
N ARG A 30 11.83 1.07 -11.00
CA ARG A 30 12.56 0.01 -11.68
C ARG A 30 13.37 -0.75 -10.64
N VAL A 31 13.18 -2.05 -10.58
CA VAL A 31 13.89 -2.92 -9.64
C VAL A 31 14.29 -4.19 -10.38
N MET A 32 15.22 -4.93 -9.79
CA MET A 32 15.63 -6.20 -10.35
C MET A 32 14.47 -7.18 -10.33
N LYS A 33 14.42 -8.05 -11.33
CA LYS A 33 13.37 -9.06 -11.41
C LYS A 33 13.56 -10.08 -10.31
N GLY A 34 12.47 -10.75 -9.97
CA GLY A 34 12.49 -11.82 -8.99
C GLY A 34 12.42 -11.30 -7.57
N LYS A 35 12.80 -12.16 -6.63
CA LYS A 35 12.62 -11.87 -5.22
C LYS A 35 13.44 -10.70 -4.73
N ALA A 36 14.60 -10.47 -5.34
CA ALA A 36 15.42 -9.33 -4.96
C ALA A 36 14.69 -8.01 -5.18
N GLY A 37 14.02 -7.88 -6.32
CA GLY A 37 13.24 -6.69 -6.59
C GLY A 37 12.03 -6.55 -5.69
N GLU A 38 11.38 -7.66 -5.39
CA GLU A 38 10.24 -7.64 -4.47
C GLU A 38 10.67 -7.15 -3.10
N LYS A 39 11.78 -7.68 -2.58
CA LYS A 39 12.29 -7.26 -1.28
C LYS A 39 12.68 -5.80 -1.27
N GLU A 40 13.24 -5.33 -2.36
CA GLU A 40 13.63 -3.93 -2.47
C GLU A 40 12.42 -3.02 -2.36
N LEU A 41 11.32 -3.37 -3.03
CA LEU A 41 10.12 -2.56 -2.97
C LEU A 41 9.50 -2.56 -1.57
N VAL A 42 9.46 -3.72 -0.94
CA VAL A 42 8.95 -3.80 0.42
C VAL A 42 9.81 -2.95 1.35
N LYS A 43 11.13 -3.05 1.21
CA LYS A 43 12.04 -2.28 2.05
C LYS A 43 11.83 -0.78 1.89
N ARG A 44 11.58 -0.32 0.65
CA ARG A 44 11.37 1.10 0.39
C ARG A 44 10.07 1.62 0.95
N TYR A 45 9.01 0.82 0.91
CA TYR A 45 7.67 1.34 1.11
C TYR A 45 6.91 0.77 2.30
N ALA A 46 7.45 -0.22 3.00
CA ALA A 46 6.72 -0.85 4.10
C ALA A 46 6.30 0.15 5.18
N ILE A 47 7.22 1.03 5.56
CA ILE A 47 6.93 2.00 6.62
C ILE A 47 5.86 2.98 6.16
N GLN A 48 5.95 3.43 4.91
CA GLN A 48 5.00 4.37 4.34
C GLN A 48 3.60 3.75 4.30
N LEU A 49 3.50 2.51 3.83
CA LEU A 49 2.21 1.84 3.74
C LEU A 49 1.64 1.54 5.13
N ASP A 50 2.50 1.22 6.08
CA ASP A 50 2.04 1.01 7.44
C ASP A 50 1.46 2.31 8.02
N TYR A 51 2.09 3.43 7.74
CA TYR A 51 1.58 4.72 8.18
C TYR A 51 0.22 5.02 7.55
N TYR A 52 0.09 4.76 6.24
CA TYR A 52 -1.18 4.98 5.56
C TYR A 52 -2.28 4.07 6.11
N ALA A 53 -1.92 2.83 6.42
CA ALA A 53 -2.88 1.88 6.99
C ALA A 53 -3.41 2.38 8.33
N LYS A 54 -2.53 2.90 9.16
CA LYS A 54 -2.95 3.43 10.46
C LYS A 54 -3.85 4.64 10.30
N ALA A 55 -3.51 5.55 9.40
CA ALA A 55 -4.33 6.73 9.15
C ALA A 55 -5.71 6.34 8.63
N LEU A 56 -5.76 5.42 7.70
CA LEU A 56 -7.01 4.97 7.12
C LEU A 56 -7.89 4.27 8.16
N ALA A 57 -7.27 3.44 8.99
CA ALA A 57 -7.99 2.75 10.06
C ALA A 57 -8.62 3.75 11.03
N GLN A 58 -7.89 4.80 11.38
CA GLN A 58 -8.43 5.83 12.27
C GLN A 58 -9.62 6.56 11.65
N LEU A 59 -9.51 6.88 10.36
CA LEU A 59 -10.56 7.63 9.69
C LEU A 59 -11.83 6.82 9.48
N THR A 60 -11.68 5.52 9.22
CA THR A 60 -12.82 4.68 8.86
C THR A 60 -13.35 3.84 10.01
N GLY A 61 -12.55 3.66 11.05
CA GLY A 61 -12.89 2.77 12.14
C GLY A 61 -12.76 1.30 11.76
N LYS A 62 -12.13 1.00 10.61
CA LYS A 62 -12.00 -0.37 10.13
C LYS A 62 -10.53 -0.77 10.11
N THR A 63 -10.29 -2.08 10.25
CA THR A 63 -8.95 -2.62 10.22
C THR A 63 -8.46 -2.77 8.79
N VAL A 64 -7.19 -2.46 8.55
CA VAL A 64 -6.56 -2.73 7.26
C VAL A 64 -5.94 -4.11 7.34
N LYS A 65 -6.43 -5.05 6.54
CA LYS A 65 -5.97 -6.43 6.59
C LYS A 65 -4.84 -6.72 5.62
N GLU A 66 -4.73 -5.95 4.53
CA GLU A 66 -3.69 -6.18 3.53
C GLU A 66 -3.18 -4.86 2.99
N LYS A 67 -1.88 -4.81 2.76
CA LYS A 67 -1.21 -3.69 2.10
C LYS A 67 -0.46 -4.29 0.92
N ILE A 68 -0.83 -3.87 -0.28
CA ILE A 68 -0.32 -4.45 -1.51
C ILE A 68 0.40 -3.38 -2.31
N ILE A 69 1.61 -3.70 -2.78
CA ILE A 69 2.31 -2.89 -3.77
C ILE A 69 2.11 -3.58 -5.12
N TYR A 70 1.53 -2.86 -6.08
CA TYR A 70 1.52 -3.38 -7.45
C TYR A 70 2.69 -2.76 -8.20
N SER A 71 3.62 -3.60 -8.63
CA SER A 71 4.81 -3.15 -9.35
C SER A 71 4.58 -3.29 -10.83
N PHE A 72 4.63 -2.16 -11.54
CA PHE A 72 4.55 -2.21 -13.01
C PHE A 72 5.82 -2.81 -13.61
N ALA A 73 6.97 -2.57 -12.96
CA ALA A 73 8.22 -3.15 -13.45
C ALA A 73 8.22 -4.66 -13.37
N LEU A 74 7.66 -5.22 -12.29
CA LEU A 74 7.62 -6.66 -12.09
C LEU A 74 6.31 -7.28 -12.57
N GLU A 75 5.32 -6.46 -12.88
CA GLU A 75 4.01 -6.86 -13.36
C GLU A 75 3.34 -7.82 -12.39
N LYS A 76 3.38 -7.48 -11.10
CA LYS A 76 2.77 -8.34 -10.09
C LYS A 76 2.47 -7.58 -8.82
N GLU A 77 1.61 -8.20 -8.00
CA GLU A 77 1.28 -7.72 -6.67
C GLU A 77 2.29 -8.27 -5.67
N ILE A 78 2.68 -7.41 -4.73
CA ILE A 78 3.62 -7.78 -3.69
C ILE A 78 3.00 -7.43 -2.35
N MET A 79 2.85 -8.44 -1.49
CA MET A 79 2.31 -8.21 -0.16
C MET A 79 3.35 -7.52 0.70
N CYS A 80 2.88 -6.54 1.44
CA CYS A 80 3.77 -5.70 2.23
C CYS A 80 3.66 -5.99 3.73
#